data_4c2f27deb723089b097eba47292e3034
#
_entry.id   4c2f27deb723089b097eba47292e3034
#
_cell.length_a   1.000
_cell.length_b   1.000
_cell.length_c   1.000
_cell.angle_alpha   90.00
_cell.angle_beta   90.00
_cell.angle_gamma   90.00
#
_symmetry.space_group_name_H-M   'P 1'
#
loop_
_entity.id
_entity.type
_entity.pdbx_description
1 polymer ?
#
loop_
_entity_poly.entity_id
_entity_poly.type
_entity_poly.pdbx_seq_one_letter_code
_entity_poly.pdbx_strand_id
1 'polypeptide(L)'
;MNFFEIAQTRYTTKAYNGARIAEPTLDQLKEILRLAPSSINSQPWEFVFVDGQRKDEVFAPLSLINEVRVRQASHVVIFRVLDSVARFEEQAPSYISEGGRAFYSKYIKSQGEGHVQSWMEHQVYVALGYFLAACAAMGVDSTPMEGILPAEYDKYLPQDGYRTLFAVAISYRDPEDSNQPDRTPKKRKTTVVL
;
A
#
# COMPACT_ATOMS: atom_id res chain seq x y z
N MET A 1 14.36 14.67 9.98
CA MET A 1 15.00 13.95 8.83
C MET A 1 14.41 14.55 7.56
N ASN A 2 15.22 14.96 6.59
CA ASN A 2 14.75 15.44 5.31
C ASN A 2 14.41 14.25 4.39
N PHE A 3 13.71 14.49 3.27
CA PHE A 3 13.26 13.42 2.38
C PHE A 3 14.42 12.62 1.74
N PHE A 4 15.54 13.26 1.48
CA PHE A 4 16.73 12.59 0.94
C PHE A 4 17.31 11.58 1.94
N GLU A 5 17.42 11.95 3.21
CA GLU A 5 17.86 11.05 4.30
C GLU A 5 16.90 9.86 4.45
N ILE A 6 15.57 10.12 4.35
CA ILE A 6 14.55 9.06 4.37
C ILE A 6 14.75 8.08 3.22
N ALA A 7 14.96 8.59 2.01
CA ALA A 7 15.18 7.75 0.83
C ALA A 7 16.46 6.89 0.93
N GLN A 8 17.50 7.39 1.60
CA GLN A 8 18.74 6.65 1.84
C GLN A 8 18.60 5.58 2.92
N THR A 9 17.82 5.85 3.97
CA THR A 9 17.81 5.03 5.20
C THR A 9 16.63 4.05 5.27
N ARG A 10 15.49 4.35 4.57
CA ARG A 10 14.37 3.43 4.56
C ARG A 10 14.70 2.11 3.87
N TYR A 11 14.22 1.01 4.43
CA TYR A 11 14.35 -0.32 3.84
C TYR A 11 13.09 -1.15 4.15
N THR A 12 12.99 -2.35 3.57
CA THR A 12 11.93 -3.30 3.88
C THR A 12 12.30 -4.08 5.12
N THR A 13 11.64 -3.81 6.23
CA THR A 13 11.89 -4.42 7.55
C THR A 13 11.49 -5.90 7.53
N LYS A 14 12.32 -6.78 8.05
CA LYS A 14 12.08 -8.23 8.07
C LYS A 14 11.70 -8.76 9.45
N ALA A 15 12.08 -8.04 10.50
CA ALA A 15 11.73 -8.35 11.88
C ALA A 15 11.24 -7.09 12.60
N TYR A 16 10.16 -7.22 13.36
CA TYR A 16 9.58 -6.18 14.19
C TYR A 16 9.74 -6.51 15.66
N ASN A 17 9.83 -5.48 16.51
CA ASN A 17 10.00 -5.62 17.95
C ASN A 17 8.70 -5.86 18.73
N GLY A 18 7.55 -5.98 18.05
CA GLY A 18 6.24 -6.18 18.65
C GLY A 18 5.59 -4.94 19.27
N ALA A 19 6.25 -3.79 19.23
CA ALA A 19 5.68 -2.55 19.77
C ALA A 19 4.51 -2.05 18.91
N ARG A 20 3.48 -1.51 19.57
CA ARG A 20 2.32 -0.94 18.89
C ARG A 20 2.58 0.49 18.45
N ILE A 21 2.06 0.85 17.29
CA ILE A 21 2.01 2.23 16.82
C ILE A 21 0.93 2.97 17.63
N ALA A 22 1.26 4.16 18.14
CA ALA A 22 0.32 4.98 18.88
C ALA A 22 -0.83 5.46 17.97
N GLU A 23 -2.06 5.51 18.51
CA GLU A 23 -3.25 5.92 17.75
C GLU A 23 -3.09 7.28 17.02
N PRO A 24 -2.50 8.35 17.63
CA PRO A 24 -2.31 9.60 16.90
C PRO A 24 -1.41 9.46 15.66
N THR A 25 -0.38 8.61 15.71
CA THR A 25 0.49 8.31 14.57
C THR A 25 -0.27 7.52 13.52
N LEU A 26 -1.07 6.55 13.95
CA LEU A 26 -1.89 5.73 13.07
C LEU A 26 -2.93 6.58 12.32
N ASP A 27 -3.59 7.49 13.02
CA ASP A 27 -4.59 8.38 12.41
C ASP A 27 -3.96 9.33 11.38
N GLN A 28 -2.75 9.82 11.64
CA GLN A 28 -1.99 10.57 10.65
C GLN A 28 -1.63 9.72 9.43
N LEU A 29 -1.23 8.47 9.60
CA LEU A 29 -0.94 7.55 8.48
C LEU A 29 -2.19 7.25 7.65
N LYS A 30 -3.37 7.07 8.29
CA LYS A 30 -4.65 6.92 7.60
C LYS A 30 -4.97 8.15 6.75
N GLU A 31 -4.81 9.35 7.34
CA GLU A 31 -5.06 10.61 6.62
C GLU A 31 -4.09 10.83 5.47
N ILE A 32 -2.80 10.49 5.64
CA ILE A 32 -1.81 10.57 4.56
C ILE A 32 -2.21 9.65 3.39
N LEU A 33 -2.67 8.42 3.65
CA LEU A 33 -3.17 7.54 2.59
C LEU A 33 -4.39 8.12 1.88
N ARG A 34 -5.33 8.72 2.64
CA ARG A 34 -6.50 9.41 2.06
C ARG A 34 -6.11 10.54 1.11
N LEU A 35 -4.98 11.20 1.38
CA LEU A 35 -4.43 12.31 0.58
C LEU A 35 -3.47 11.86 -0.53
N ALA A 36 -3.31 10.54 -0.74
CA ALA A 36 -2.41 10.04 -1.77
C ALA A 36 -2.80 10.54 -3.17
N PRO A 37 -1.84 10.93 -4.01
CA PRO A 37 -2.13 11.39 -5.36
C PRO A 37 -2.48 10.23 -6.28
N SER A 38 -3.32 10.51 -7.29
CA SER A 38 -3.61 9.60 -8.41
C SER A 38 -3.81 10.36 -9.70
N SER A 39 -3.60 9.69 -10.83
CA SER A 39 -3.85 10.27 -12.14
C SER A 39 -5.30 10.75 -12.22
N ILE A 40 -5.51 12.00 -12.64
CA ILE A 40 -6.82 12.68 -12.74
C ILE A 40 -7.67 12.65 -11.46
N ASN A 41 -7.03 12.44 -10.29
CA ASN A 41 -7.71 12.25 -8.99
C ASN A 41 -8.67 11.05 -8.99
N SER A 42 -8.30 9.96 -9.65
CA SER A 42 -9.17 8.80 -9.91
C SER A 42 -9.52 7.97 -8.67
N GLN A 43 -8.62 7.89 -7.68
CA GLN A 43 -8.81 7.22 -6.39
C GLN A 43 -9.52 5.84 -6.49
N PRO A 44 -9.03 4.89 -7.29
CA PRO A 44 -9.70 3.61 -7.51
C PRO A 44 -9.42 2.61 -6.39
N TRP A 45 -9.23 3.05 -5.16
CA TRP A 45 -8.70 2.28 -4.05
C TRP A 45 -9.53 2.31 -2.79
N GLU A 46 -9.28 1.32 -1.95
CA GLU A 46 -9.64 1.26 -0.55
C GLU A 46 -8.42 0.80 0.26
N PHE A 47 -8.28 1.31 1.49
CA PHE A 47 -7.24 0.90 2.43
C PHE A 47 -7.89 0.39 3.72
N VAL A 48 -7.59 -0.85 4.10
CA VAL A 48 -8.13 -1.46 5.31
C VAL A 48 -7.01 -1.68 6.31
N PHE A 49 -7.11 -1.05 7.48
CA PHE A 49 -6.18 -1.24 8.59
C PHE A 49 -6.68 -2.35 9.50
N VAL A 50 -5.83 -3.33 9.77
CA VAL A 50 -6.16 -4.49 10.62
C VAL A 50 -5.08 -4.66 11.68
N ASP A 51 -5.50 -4.92 12.92
CA ASP A 51 -4.60 -5.18 14.05
C ASP A 51 -5.12 -6.30 14.96
N GLY A 52 -4.41 -6.54 16.07
CA GLY A 52 -4.81 -7.43 17.15
C GLY A 52 -5.12 -8.85 16.70
N GLN A 53 -6.09 -9.47 17.39
CA GLN A 53 -6.47 -10.86 17.16
C GLN A 53 -6.87 -11.15 15.71
N ARG A 54 -7.63 -10.24 15.07
CA ARG A 54 -8.05 -10.41 13.68
C ARG A 54 -6.86 -10.48 12.73
N LYS A 55 -5.85 -9.64 12.93
CA LYS A 55 -4.60 -9.68 12.17
C LYS A 55 -3.89 -11.02 12.35
N ASP A 56 -3.75 -11.47 13.59
CA ASP A 56 -2.95 -12.64 13.95
C ASP A 56 -3.62 -13.97 13.58
N GLU A 57 -4.94 -14.08 13.75
CA GLU A 57 -5.66 -15.34 13.54
C GLU A 57 -6.17 -15.50 12.10
N VAL A 58 -6.49 -14.40 11.41
CA VAL A 58 -7.06 -14.44 10.07
C VAL A 58 -6.00 -14.15 9.00
N PHE A 59 -5.37 -12.98 9.07
CA PHE A 59 -4.53 -12.50 7.96
C PHE A 59 -3.10 -13.06 8.00
N ALA A 60 -2.54 -13.32 9.17
CA ALA A 60 -1.19 -13.87 9.27
C ALA A 60 -1.05 -15.25 8.59
N PRO A 61 -1.94 -16.25 8.81
CA PRO A 61 -1.86 -17.53 8.13
C PRO A 61 -1.99 -17.45 6.60
N LEU A 62 -2.65 -16.41 6.10
CA LEU A 62 -2.86 -16.16 4.66
C LEU A 62 -1.72 -15.37 4.03
N SER A 63 -0.68 -15.04 4.79
CA SER A 63 0.45 -14.20 4.36
C SER A 63 1.67 -14.98 3.88
N LEU A 64 1.54 -16.28 3.61
CA LEU A 64 2.60 -17.14 3.08
C LEU A 64 3.93 -16.97 3.88
N ILE A 65 5.02 -16.68 3.17
CA ILE A 65 6.35 -16.45 3.78
C ILE A 65 6.40 -15.18 4.67
N ASN A 66 5.35 -14.39 4.69
CA ASN A 66 5.26 -13.16 5.49
C ASN A 66 4.51 -13.35 6.81
N GLU A 67 4.01 -14.55 7.11
CA GLU A 67 3.21 -14.82 8.31
C GLU A 67 3.84 -14.27 9.60
N VAL A 68 5.12 -14.57 9.83
CA VAL A 68 5.84 -14.10 11.03
C VAL A 68 5.87 -12.57 11.11
N ARG A 69 6.08 -11.89 9.98
CA ARG A 69 6.10 -10.41 9.92
C ARG A 69 4.74 -9.82 10.25
N VAL A 70 3.68 -10.42 9.73
CA VAL A 70 2.30 -10.00 10.02
C VAL A 70 2.02 -10.15 11.51
N ARG A 71 2.40 -11.28 12.14
CA ARG A 71 2.20 -11.49 13.58
C ARG A 71 2.97 -10.48 14.43
N GLN A 72 4.23 -10.20 14.09
CA GLN A 72 5.07 -9.25 14.81
C GLN A 72 4.67 -7.78 14.60
N ALA A 73 4.05 -7.45 13.47
CA ALA A 73 3.67 -6.08 13.14
C ALA A 73 2.57 -5.54 14.07
N SER A 74 2.60 -4.24 14.31
CA SER A 74 1.51 -3.52 14.98
C SER A 74 0.22 -3.62 14.19
N HIS A 75 0.28 -3.29 12.90
CA HIS A 75 -0.85 -3.33 11.97
C HIS A 75 -0.45 -3.92 10.63
N VAL A 76 -1.45 -4.40 9.90
CA VAL A 76 -1.38 -4.68 8.47
C VAL A 76 -2.34 -3.74 7.75
N VAL A 77 -1.86 -3.06 6.74
CA VAL A 77 -2.66 -2.20 5.85
C VAL A 77 -2.87 -2.96 4.55
N ILE A 78 -4.12 -3.26 4.22
CA ILE A 78 -4.50 -4.00 3.03
C ILE A 78 -4.85 -2.98 1.95
N PHE A 79 -4.21 -3.09 0.80
CA PHE A 79 -4.40 -2.22 -0.35
C PHE A 79 -5.31 -2.93 -1.34
N ARG A 80 -6.46 -2.34 -1.59
CA ARG A 80 -7.51 -2.87 -2.47
C ARG A 80 -7.75 -1.93 -3.65
N VAL A 81 -8.15 -2.48 -4.77
CA VAL A 81 -8.55 -1.76 -5.98
C VAL A 81 -9.98 -2.13 -6.35
N LEU A 82 -10.72 -1.24 -6.99
CA LEU A 82 -12.02 -1.57 -7.57
C LEU A 82 -11.92 -2.81 -8.47
N ASP A 83 -12.85 -3.74 -8.29
CA ASP A 83 -12.86 -5.05 -8.95
C ASP A 83 -13.25 -4.98 -10.43
N SER A 84 -13.93 -3.89 -10.84
CA SER A 84 -14.42 -3.74 -12.21
C SER A 84 -14.36 -2.30 -12.73
N VAL A 85 -14.26 -2.18 -14.06
CA VAL A 85 -14.29 -0.89 -14.75
C VAL A 85 -15.65 -0.22 -14.60
N ALA A 86 -16.75 -0.99 -14.57
CA ALA A 86 -18.10 -0.46 -14.40
C ALA A 86 -18.25 0.30 -13.07
N ARG A 87 -17.74 -0.27 -11.95
CA ARG A 87 -17.75 0.41 -10.64
C ARG A 87 -16.88 1.66 -10.63
N PHE A 88 -15.73 1.61 -11.31
CA PHE A 88 -14.88 2.79 -11.46
C PHE A 88 -15.63 3.90 -12.20
N GLU A 89 -16.30 3.60 -13.29
CA GLU A 89 -17.07 4.58 -14.09
C GLU A 89 -18.28 5.14 -13.33
N GLU A 90 -18.90 4.34 -12.47
CA GLU A 90 -19.99 4.76 -11.59
C GLU A 90 -19.52 5.80 -10.56
N GLN A 91 -18.37 5.58 -9.92
CA GLN A 91 -17.83 6.54 -8.93
C GLN A 91 -17.12 7.74 -9.54
N ALA A 92 -16.63 7.65 -10.78
CA ALA A 92 -15.82 8.67 -11.41
C ALA A 92 -16.39 10.10 -11.35
N PRO A 93 -17.70 10.33 -11.53
CA PRO A 93 -18.26 11.69 -11.43
C PRO A 93 -18.10 12.34 -10.05
N SER A 94 -17.95 11.56 -8.98
CA SER A 94 -17.81 12.07 -7.62
C SER A 94 -16.40 12.59 -7.31
N TYR A 95 -15.37 12.11 -8.03
CA TYR A 95 -13.96 12.39 -7.72
C TYR A 95 -13.22 13.06 -8.88
N ILE A 96 -13.63 12.81 -10.12
CA ILE A 96 -12.91 13.21 -11.31
C ILE A 96 -13.62 14.38 -12.00
N SER A 97 -12.88 15.45 -12.27
CA SER A 97 -13.40 16.60 -13.02
C SER A 97 -13.86 16.21 -14.42
N GLU A 98 -14.69 17.05 -15.05
CA GLU A 98 -15.15 16.83 -16.42
C GLU A 98 -14.00 16.65 -17.42
N GLY A 99 -12.97 17.52 -17.34
CA GLY A 99 -11.76 17.41 -18.17
C GLY A 99 -10.99 16.10 -17.91
N GLY A 100 -10.92 15.65 -16.66
CA GLY A 100 -10.33 14.36 -16.28
C GLY A 100 -11.11 13.18 -16.88
N ARG A 101 -12.44 13.21 -16.85
CA ARG A 101 -13.28 12.18 -17.47
C ARG A 101 -13.14 12.16 -19.01
N ALA A 102 -13.02 13.32 -19.64
CA ALA A 102 -12.74 13.41 -21.07
C ALA A 102 -11.37 12.81 -21.40
N PHE A 103 -10.34 13.10 -20.60
CA PHE A 103 -9.02 12.47 -20.73
C PHE A 103 -9.09 10.96 -20.57
N TYR A 104 -9.76 10.47 -19.53
CA TYR A 104 -9.96 9.04 -19.28
C TYR A 104 -10.62 8.36 -20.49
N SER A 105 -11.75 8.88 -20.97
CA SER A 105 -12.47 8.33 -22.13
C SER A 105 -11.58 8.25 -23.37
N LYS A 106 -10.85 9.31 -23.66
CA LYS A 106 -10.04 9.43 -24.87
C LYS A 106 -8.76 8.60 -24.87
N TYR A 107 -8.07 8.53 -23.73
CA TYR A 107 -6.68 8.00 -23.69
C TYR A 107 -6.54 6.72 -22.87
N ILE A 108 -7.44 6.44 -21.93
CA ILE A 108 -7.36 5.26 -21.07
C ILE A 108 -8.39 4.22 -21.50
N LYS A 109 -9.67 4.57 -21.49
CA LYS A 109 -10.77 3.65 -21.82
C LYS A 109 -10.69 3.13 -23.27
N SER A 110 -10.24 3.94 -24.20
CA SER A 110 -10.07 3.57 -25.61
C SER A 110 -9.09 2.42 -25.85
N GLN A 111 -8.24 2.11 -24.88
CA GLN A 111 -7.26 1.02 -24.97
C GLN A 111 -7.82 -0.33 -24.48
N GLY A 112 -9.08 -0.36 -24.04
CA GLY A 112 -9.79 -1.57 -23.61
C GLY A 112 -9.77 -1.81 -22.10
N GLU A 113 -10.64 -2.71 -21.66
CA GLU A 113 -10.92 -2.95 -20.24
C GLU A 113 -9.69 -3.41 -19.45
N GLY A 114 -8.88 -4.32 -20.00
CA GLY A 114 -7.66 -4.79 -19.33
C GLY A 114 -6.63 -3.67 -19.10
N HIS A 115 -6.59 -2.68 -20.03
CA HIS A 115 -5.74 -1.51 -19.82
C HIS A 115 -6.26 -0.63 -18.69
N VAL A 116 -7.59 -0.42 -18.61
CA VAL A 116 -8.19 0.35 -17.51
C VAL A 116 -7.94 -0.32 -16.16
N GLN A 117 -8.09 -1.64 -16.07
CA GLN A 117 -7.82 -2.40 -14.85
C GLN A 117 -6.36 -2.22 -14.41
N SER A 118 -5.41 -2.42 -15.32
CA SER A 118 -3.99 -2.22 -15.03
C SER A 118 -3.68 -0.76 -14.63
N TRP A 119 -4.29 0.21 -15.29
CA TRP A 119 -4.13 1.62 -14.95
C TRP A 119 -4.67 1.94 -13.54
N MET A 120 -5.82 1.36 -13.13
CA MET A 120 -6.32 1.49 -11.76
C MET A 120 -5.34 0.90 -10.74
N GLU A 121 -4.81 -0.29 -10.99
CA GLU A 121 -3.79 -0.93 -10.14
C GLU A 121 -2.55 -0.05 -9.99
N HIS A 122 -2.06 0.57 -11.06
CA HIS A 122 -0.92 1.49 -11.00
C HIS A 122 -1.17 2.67 -10.04
N GLN A 123 -2.41 3.18 -9.93
CA GLN A 123 -2.71 4.23 -8.95
C GLN A 123 -2.54 3.74 -7.52
N VAL A 124 -2.90 2.49 -7.21
CA VAL A 124 -2.69 1.89 -5.90
C VAL A 124 -1.19 1.78 -5.57
N TYR A 125 -0.35 1.46 -6.56
CA TYR A 125 1.12 1.44 -6.38
C TYR A 125 1.71 2.85 -6.22
N VAL A 126 1.11 3.89 -6.81
CA VAL A 126 1.47 5.30 -6.51
C VAL A 126 1.19 5.61 -5.04
N ALA A 127 0.02 5.24 -4.53
CA ALA A 127 -0.33 5.40 -3.13
C ALA A 127 0.59 4.58 -2.21
N LEU A 128 1.00 3.37 -2.61
CA LEU A 128 1.98 2.57 -1.87
C LEU A 128 3.30 3.32 -1.72
N GLY A 129 3.88 3.82 -2.79
CA GLY A 129 5.15 4.57 -2.74
C GLY A 129 5.07 5.78 -1.80
N TYR A 130 3.96 6.51 -1.87
CA TYR A 130 3.67 7.65 -1.00
C TYR A 130 3.57 7.22 0.48
N PHE A 131 2.86 6.14 0.76
CA PHE A 131 2.69 5.60 2.12
C PHE A 131 4.00 5.09 2.74
N LEU A 132 4.83 4.37 1.97
CA LEU A 132 6.12 3.89 2.47
C LEU A 132 7.07 5.04 2.85
N ALA A 133 7.03 6.13 2.10
CA ALA A 133 7.79 7.34 2.41
C ALA A 133 7.24 8.03 3.67
N ALA A 134 5.92 8.10 3.81
CA ALA A 134 5.26 8.67 4.98
C ALA A 134 5.56 7.87 6.25
N CYS A 135 5.46 6.54 6.21
CA CYS A 135 5.85 5.68 7.33
C CYS A 135 7.27 6.02 7.80
N ALA A 136 8.23 6.04 6.88
CA ALA A 136 9.62 6.33 7.22
C ALA A 136 9.82 7.76 7.77
N ALA A 137 9.11 8.74 7.23
CA ALA A 137 9.13 10.13 7.73
C ALA A 137 8.62 10.24 9.17
N MET A 138 7.67 9.38 9.54
CA MET A 138 7.06 9.33 10.87
C MET A 138 7.77 8.35 11.82
N GLY A 139 8.91 7.77 11.42
CA GLY A 139 9.65 6.81 12.23
C GLY A 139 8.98 5.44 12.35
N VAL A 140 8.06 5.12 11.44
CA VAL A 140 7.39 3.82 11.35
C VAL A 140 8.04 2.98 10.27
N ASP A 141 8.40 1.75 10.60
CA ASP A 141 8.96 0.79 9.67
C ASP A 141 7.89 0.04 8.92
N SER A 142 8.17 -0.33 7.66
CA SER A 142 7.17 -0.92 6.78
C SER A 142 7.72 -2.04 5.89
N THR A 143 6.86 -3.02 5.59
CA THR A 143 7.14 -4.12 4.66
C THR A 143 5.97 -4.28 3.68
N PRO A 144 6.11 -3.86 2.42
CA PRO A 144 5.15 -4.23 1.39
C PRO A 144 5.28 -5.72 1.04
N MET A 145 4.14 -6.39 0.89
CA MET A 145 4.02 -7.83 0.74
C MET A 145 3.04 -8.18 -0.38
N GLU A 146 3.56 -8.63 -1.53
CA GLU A 146 2.76 -9.27 -2.58
C GLU A 146 2.60 -10.79 -2.33
N GLY A 147 3.50 -11.37 -1.53
CA GLY A 147 3.45 -12.77 -1.12
C GLY A 147 2.39 -13.01 -0.04
N ILE A 148 1.13 -12.85 -0.42
CA ILE A 148 -0.08 -13.13 0.36
C ILE A 148 -1.04 -13.95 -0.51
N LEU A 149 -2.20 -14.34 0.01
CA LEU A 149 -3.30 -14.98 -0.72
C LEU A 149 -4.45 -13.97 -0.89
N PRO A 150 -4.46 -13.10 -1.93
CA PRO A 150 -5.41 -11.97 -2.03
C PRO A 150 -6.87 -12.42 -2.02
N ALA A 151 -7.22 -13.46 -2.80
CA ALA A 151 -8.59 -13.97 -2.85
C ALA A 151 -9.06 -14.56 -1.51
N GLU A 152 -8.14 -15.09 -0.69
CA GLU A 152 -8.46 -15.55 0.66
C GLU A 152 -8.64 -14.37 1.63
N TYR A 153 -7.82 -13.31 1.49
CA TYR A 153 -7.99 -12.06 2.23
C TYR A 153 -9.38 -11.47 1.99
N ASP A 154 -9.84 -11.41 0.74
CA ASP A 154 -11.11 -10.83 0.36
C ASP A 154 -12.31 -11.52 1.02
N LYS A 155 -12.23 -12.82 1.37
CA LYS A 155 -13.30 -13.54 2.09
C LYS A 155 -13.60 -12.95 3.47
N TYR A 156 -12.64 -12.26 4.09
CA TYR A 156 -12.75 -11.68 5.42
C TYR A 156 -12.86 -10.14 5.39
N LEU A 157 -12.97 -9.54 4.22
CA LEU A 157 -13.11 -8.11 4.00
C LEU A 157 -14.53 -7.77 3.51
N PRO A 158 -14.93 -6.48 3.54
CA PRO A 158 -16.22 -6.08 2.98
C PRO A 158 -16.36 -6.51 1.52
N GLN A 159 -17.55 -7.04 1.16
CA GLN A 159 -17.88 -7.44 -0.22
C GLN A 159 -18.51 -6.25 -0.95
N ASP A 160 -17.75 -5.18 -1.11
CA ASP A 160 -18.19 -3.84 -1.54
C ASP A 160 -17.67 -3.45 -2.93
N GLY A 161 -17.15 -4.44 -3.68
CA GLY A 161 -16.65 -4.22 -5.04
C GLY A 161 -15.19 -3.83 -5.12
N TYR A 162 -14.42 -4.14 -4.08
CA TYR A 162 -12.96 -4.05 -4.10
C TYR A 162 -12.33 -5.44 -4.01
N ARG A 163 -11.15 -5.57 -4.61
CA ARG A 163 -10.29 -6.77 -4.48
C ARG A 163 -8.93 -6.39 -3.93
N THR A 164 -8.33 -7.27 -3.15
CA THR A 164 -7.00 -7.10 -2.59
C THR A 164 -5.93 -7.22 -3.67
N LEU A 165 -4.95 -6.29 -3.65
CA LEU A 165 -3.73 -6.38 -4.46
C LEU A 165 -2.55 -6.89 -3.65
N PHE A 166 -2.29 -6.25 -2.53
CA PHE A 166 -1.18 -6.55 -1.63
C PHE A 166 -1.45 -5.99 -0.24
N ALA A 167 -0.55 -6.27 0.69
CA ALA A 167 -0.63 -5.72 2.04
C ALA A 167 0.71 -5.08 2.46
N VAL A 168 0.67 -4.21 3.47
CA VAL A 168 1.85 -3.60 4.08
C VAL A 168 1.80 -3.84 5.58
N ALA A 169 2.78 -4.56 6.12
CA ALA A 169 2.97 -4.66 7.56
C ALA A 169 3.68 -3.39 8.06
N ILE A 170 3.20 -2.80 9.16
CA ILE A 170 3.77 -1.59 9.77
C ILE A 170 3.95 -1.77 11.27
N SER A 171 5.11 -1.35 11.78
CA SER A 171 5.47 -1.35 13.20
C SER A 171 6.81 -0.64 13.39
N TYR A 172 7.57 -1.04 14.41
CA TYR A 172 8.94 -0.58 14.66
C TYR A 172 9.89 -1.76 14.48
N ARG A 173 11.04 -1.52 13.83
CA ARG A 173 12.05 -2.55 13.56
C ARG A 173 12.59 -3.19 14.82
N ASP A 174 12.92 -4.47 14.73
CA ASP A 174 13.81 -5.10 15.68
C ASP A 174 15.24 -4.55 15.46
N PRO A 175 15.97 -4.15 16.51
CA PRO A 175 17.37 -3.74 16.39
C PRO A 175 18.27 -4.79 15.73
N GLU A 176 17.91 -6.07 15.86
CA GLU A 176 18.65 -7.18 15.26
C GLU A 176 18.18 -7.58 13.85
N ASP A 177 17.26 -6.80 13.25
CA ASP A 177 16.83 -7.06 11.87
C ASP A 177 18.02 -7.13 10.92
N SER A 178 18.24 -8.30 10.33
CA SER A 178 19.35 -8.57 9.41
C SER A 178 19.27 -7.80 8.09
N ASN A 179 18.10 -7.26 7.74
CA ASN A 179 17.90 -6.56 6.48
C ASN A 179 18.20 -5.05 6.54
N GLN A 180 18.67 -4.55 7.66
CA GLN A 180 19.12 -3.16 7.79
C GLN A 180 20.21 -2.81 6.74
N PRO A 181 20.24 -1.57 6.22
CA PRO A 181 21.13 -1.20 5.11
C PRO A 181 22.63 -1.39 5.38
N ASP A 182 23.06 -1.23 6.62
CA ASP A 182 24.44 -1.47 7.08
C ASP A 182 24.79 -2.96 7.15
N ARG A 183 23.82 -3.84 7.42
CA ARG A 183 24.01 -5.30 7.46
C ARG A 183 23.80 -5.96 6.09
N THR A 184 22.85 -5.45 5.31
CA THR A 184 22.50 -5.97 3.98
C THR A 184 22.36 -4.82 2.98
N PRO A 185 23.47 -4.27 2.46
CA PRO A 185 23.47 -3.19 1.49
C PRO A 185 22.70 -3.55 0.22
N LYS A 186 21.87 -2.63 -0.28
CA LYS A 186 21.08 -2.84 -1.49
C LYS A 186 21.77 -2.24 -2.71
N LYS A 187 21.96 -3.04 -3.74
CA LYS A 187 22.41 -2.55 -5.05
C LYS A 187 21.35 -1.62 -5.65
N ARG A 188 21.78 -0.49 -6.21
CA ARG A 188 20.92 0.48 -6.90
C ARG A 188 21.37 0.65 -8.35
N LYS A 189 20.42 0.82 -9.25
CA LYS A 189 20.72 1.22 -10.63
C LYS A 189 21.10 2.67 -10.66
N THR A 190 21.98 3.04 -11.61
CA THR A 190 22.32 4.44 -11.89
C THR A 190 21.17 5.15 -12.58
N THR A 191 21.02 6.45 -12.31
CA THR A 191 20.13 7.32 -13.08
C THR A 191 20.81 7.67 -14.40
N VAL A 192 20.06 7.59 -15.50
CA VAL A 192 20.53 8.07 -16.82
C VAL A 192 20.16 9.53 -16.95
N VAL A 193 21.16 10.35 -17.30
CA VAL A 193 20.98 11.77 -17.64
C VAL A 193 21.38 11.91 -19.11
N LEU A 194 20.48 12.48 -19.94
CA LEU A 194 20.69 12.74 -21.37
C LEU A 194 21.01 14.21 -21.60
#